data_5a18143348132eb1b137f4a27c08430b
#
_entry.id   5a18143348132eb1b137f4a27c08430b
#
_cell.length_a   1.000
_cell.length_b   1.000
_cell.length_c   1.000
_cell.angle_alpha   90.00
_cell.angle_beta   90.00
_cell.angle_gamma   90.00
#
_symmetry.space_group_name_H-M   'P 1'
#
loop_
_entity.id
_entity.type
_entity.pdbx_description
1 polymer ?
#
loop_
_entity_poly.entity_id
_entity_poly.type
_entity_poly.pdbx_seq_one_letter_code
_entity_poly.pdbx_strand_id
1 'polypeptide(L)' 'MHPVDVVVVSPEAAQDGVAEFRVAGRLFAVTMLEQDELGLRLLPGHADEPVVVGARSLMKALERARELLS' A
#
# COMPACT_ATOMS: atom_id res chain seq x y z
N MET A 1 -16.29 -5.46 -4.48
CA MET A 1 -15.00 -4.81 -4.29
C MET A 1 -14.05 -5.74 -3.55
N HIS A 2 -12.83 -5.82 -4.03
CA HIS A 2 -11.84 -6.70 -3.41
C HIS A 2 -11.18 -6.02 -2.20
N PRO A 3 -10.78 -6.80 -1.19
CA PRO A 3 -10.02 -6.24 -0.07
C PRO A 3 -8.63 -5.81 -0.53
N VAL A 4 -8.06 -4.87 0.21
CA VAL A 4 -6.69 -4.43 -0.03
C VAL A 4 -5.76 -5.23 0.88
N ASP A 5 -4.75 -5.85 0.27
CA ASP A 5 -3.73 -6.58 1.00
C ASP A 5 -2.47 -5.74 1.16
N VAL A 6 -1.84 -5.85 2.31
CA VAL A 6 -0.60 -5.15 2.61
C VAL A 6 0.51 -6.17 2.78
N VAL A 7 1.60 -6.02 2.04
CA VAL A 7 2.72 -6.94 2.08
C VAL A 7 4.02 -6.17 2.32
N VAL A 8 4.76 -6.59 3.34
CA VAL A 8 6.13 -6.11 3.56
C VAL A 8 7.06 -7.22 3.09
N VAL A 9 7.78 -6.96 2.00
CA VAL A 9 8.50 -8.01 1.27
C VAL A 9 9.82 -8.42 1.93
N SER A 10 10.39 -7.59 2.81
CA SER A 10 11.66 -7.90 3.47
C SER A 10 11.84 -7.03 4.71
N PRO A 11 12.73 -7.43 5.64
CA PRO A 11 13.07 -6.55 6.76
C PRO A 11 13.63 -5.20 6.33
N GLU A 12 14.39 -5.17 5.25
CA GLU A 12 14.94 -3.92 4.71
C GLU A 12 13.84 -3.01 4.20
N ALA A 13 12.83 -3.57 3.54
CA ALA A 13 11.67 -2.80 3.09
C ALA A 13 10.94 -2.18 4.28
N ALA A 14 10.72 -2.95 5.35
CA ALA A 14 10.10 -2.44 6.57
C ALA A 14 10.92 -1.29 7.16
N GLN A 15 12.22 -1.44 7.21
CA GLN A 15 13.13 -0.44 7.74
C GLN A 15 13.10 0.85 6.92
N ASP A 16 12.93 0.73 5.61
CA ASP A 16 12.83 1.87 4.69
C ASP A 16 11.42 2.47 4.64
N GLY A 17 10.47 1.89 5.38
CA GLY A 17 9.09 2.37 5.39
C GLY A 17 8.31 2.00 4.15
N VAL A 18 8.65 0.86 3.51
CA VAL A 18 8.04 0.44 2.26
C VAL A 18 7.14 -0.78 2.49
N ALA A 19 5.85 -0.61 2.23
CA ALA A 19 4.88 -1.69 2.19
C ALA A 19 4.16 -1.64 0.85
N GLU A 20 3.86 -2.81 0.29
CA GLU A 20 3.14 -2.93 -0.97
C GLU A 20 1.65 -3.08 -0.70
N PHE A 21 0.85 -2.34 -1.45
CA PHE A 21 -0.60 -2.43 -1.40
C PHE A 21 -1.10 -3.12 -2.67
N ARG A 22 -1.83 -4.22 -2.47
CA ARG A 22 -2.33 -5.03 -3.58
C ARG A 22 -3.84 -5.21 -3.48
N VAL A 23 -4.48 -5.27 -4.63
CA VAL A 23 -5.89 -5.61 -4.74
C VAL A 23 -6.02 -6.70 -5.79
N ALA A 24 -6.68 -7.82 -5.45
CA ALA A 24 -6.80 -8.99 -6.31
C ALA A 24 -5.43 -9.46 -6.85
N GLY A 25 -4.39 -9.43 -5.99
CA GLY A 25 -3.03 -9.83 -6.36
C GLY A 25 -2.26 -8.80 -7.18
N ARG A 26 -2.85 -7.64 -7.46
CA ARG A 26 -2.27 -6.64 -8.33
C ARG A 26 -1.74 -5.47 -7.50
N LEU A 27 -0.46 -5.17 -7.66
CA LEU A 27 0.17 -4.04 -6.99
C LEU A 27 -0.36 -2.71 -7.53
N PHE A 28 -0.87 -1.85 -6.65
CA PHE A 28 -1.36 -0.55 -7.09
C PHE A 28 -0.74 0.63 -6.34
N ALA A 29 -0.10 0.39 -5.21
CA ALA A 29 0.52 1.46 -4.44
C ALA A 29 1.62 0.91 -3.55
N VAL A 30 2.54 1.78 -3.17
CA VAL A 30 3.57 1.48 -2.17
C VAL A 30 3.65 2.62 -1.19
N THR A 31 3.99 2.32 0.07
CA THR A 31 4.25 3.38 1.04
C THR A 31 5.66 3.92 0.86
N MET A 32 5.89 5.12 1.35
CA MET A 32 7.21 5.74 1.38
C MET A 32 7.30 6.67 2.58
N LEU A 33 8.48 6.82 3.14
CA LEU A 33 8.73 7.80 4.18
C LEU A 33 9.29 9.06 3.54
N GLU A 34 8.68 10.19 3.86
CA GLU A 34 9.13 11.49 3.40
C GLU A 34 9.01 12.46 4.57
N GLN A 35 10.14 13.00 5.02
CA GLN A 35 10.21 13.93 6.15
C GLN A 35 9.52 13.37 7.39
N ASP A 36 9.77 12.09 7.71
CA ASP A 36 9.18 11.35 8.83
C ASP A 36 7.68 11.14 8.73
N GLU A 37 7.09 11.42 7.58
CA GLU A 37 5.68 11.17 7.32
C GLU A 37 5.53 9.99 6.35
N LEU A 38 4.59 9.10 6.66
CA LEU A 38 4.29 7.97 5.79
C LEU A 38 3.36 8.41 4.68
N GLY A 39 3.86 8.39 3.45
CA GLY A 39 3.09 8.69 2.27
C GLY A 39 2.69 7.44 1.51
N LEU A 40 1.75 7.59 0.60
CA LEU A 40 1.31 6.51 -0.28
C LEU A 40 1.53 6.93 -1.73
N ARG A 41 2.40 6.20 -2.41
CA ARG A 41 2.68 6.44 -3.82
C ARG A 41 1.78 5.54 -4.66
N LEU A 42 0.90 6.14 -5.42
CA LEU A 42 0.03 5.41 -6.34
C LEU A 42 0.80 5.11 -7.63
N LEU A 43 0.77 3.85 -8.01
CA LEU A 43 1.44 3.43 -9.24
C LEU A 43 0.49 3.61 -10.42
N PRO A 44 1.00 3.96 -11.62
CA PRO A 44 0.14 4.05 -12.79
C PRO A 44 -0.43 2.68 -13.09
N GLY A 45 -1.78 2.61 -13.20
CA GLY A 45 -2.43 1.40 -13.66
C GLY A 45 -2.26 1.26 -15.17
N HIS A 46 -2.78 0.17 -15.72
CA HIS A 46 -2.92 0.08 -17.17
C HIS A 46 -3.91 1.17 -17.61
N ALA A 47 -3.57 1.84 -18.69
CA ALA A 47 -4.14 3.12 -19.08
C ALA A 47 -5.67 3.17 -19.17
N ASP A 48 -6.33 2.01 -19.31
CA ASP A 48 -7.76 1.97 -19.56
C ASP A 48 -8.58 1.45 -18.38
N GLU A 49 -7.94 1.05 -17.28
CA GLU A 49 -8.66 0.47 -16.14
C GLU A 49 -8.25 1.14 -14.83
N PRO A 50 -9.11 1.99 -14.28
CA PRO A 50 -8.84 2.55 -12.96
C PRO A 50 -8.88 1.43 -11.91
N VAL A 51 -8.00 1.53 -10.91
CA VAL A 51 -8.06 0.64 -9.77
C VAL A 51 -9.12 1.17 -8.81
N VAL A 52 -10.11 0.34 -8.52
CA VAL A 52 -11.19 0.71 -7.59
C VAL A 52 -11.07 -0.16 -6.34
N VAL A 53 -10.93 0.47 -5.20
CA VAL A 53 -10.83 -0.23 -3.92
C VAL A 53 -11.89 0.28 -2.97
N GLY A 54 -12.31 -0.56 -2.03
CA GLY A 54 -13.23 -0.15 -0.99
C GLY A 54 -12.55 0.83 -0.02
N ALA A 55 -13.21 1.93 0.26
CA ALA A 55 -12.66 2.94 1.16
C ALA A 55 -12.32 2.37 2.54
N ARG A 56 -13.22 1.54 3.09
CA ARG A 56 -12.98 0.89 4.39
C ARG A 56 -11.79 -0.07 4.32
N SER A 57 -11.70 -0.85 3.25
CA SER A 57 -10.57 -1.77 3.06
C SER A 57 -9.25 -1.00 2.96
N LEU A 58 -9.25 0.13 2.26
CA LEU A 58 -8.06 0.97 2.15
C LEU A 58 -7.67 1.57 3.51
N MET A 59 -8.64 2.04 4.30
CA MET A 59 -8.38 2.58 5.63
C MET A 59 -7.76 1.52 6.54
N LYS A 60 -8.29 0.30 6.53
CA LYS A 60 -7.72 -0.81 7.31
C LYS A 60 -6.32 -1.16 6.85
N ALA A 61 -6.09 -1.14 5.53
CA ALA A 61 -4.77 -1.42 4.97
C ALA A 61 -3.74 -0.37 5.39
N LEU A 62 -4.13 0.90 5.41
CA LEU A 62 -3.25 1.98 5.87
C LEU A 62 -2.89 1.82 7.35
N GLU A 63 -3.86 1.48 8.20
CA GLU A 63 -3.59 1.19 9.61
C GLU A 63 -2.66 0.00 9.77
N ARG A 64 -2.89 -1.05 8.98
CA ARG A 64 -2.05 -2.25 9.01
C ARG A 64 -0.62 -1.93 8.58
N ALA A 65 -0.44 -1.12 7.55
CA ALA A 65 0.87 -0.69 7.10
C ALA A 65 1.63 0.06 8.20
N ARG A 66 0.94 0.96 8.89
CA ARG A 66 1.55 1.69 10.01
C ARG A 66 2.02 0.74 11.10
N GLU A 67 1.22 -0.26 11.44
CA GLU A 67 1.61 -1.27 12.44
C GLU A 67 2.83 -2.07 12.00
N LEU A 68 2.84 -2.51 10.73
CA LEU A 68 3.93 -3.32 10.19
C LEU A 68 5.23 -2.56 10.05
N LEU A 69 5.16 -1.25 9.86
CA LEU A 69 6.32 -0.40 9.63
C LEU A 69 6.79 0.35 10.89
N SER A 70 6.06 0.23 11.97
CA SER A 70 6.45 0.92 13.22
C SER A 70 7.51 0.15 14.01
#